data_05123864df078593cac8d7b88866e47e
#
_entry.id   05123864df078593cac8d7b88866e47e
#
_cell.length_a   1.000
_cell.length_b   1.000
_cell.length_c   1.000
_cell.angle_alpha   90.00
_cell.angle_beta   90.00
_cell.angle_gamma   90.00
#
_symmetry.space_group_name_H-M   'P 1'
#
loop_
_entity.id
_entity.type
_entity.pdbx_description
1 polymer ?
#
loop_
_entity_poly.entity_id
_entity_poly.type
_entity_poly.pdbx_seq_one_letter_code
_entity_poly.pdbx_strand_id
1 'polypeptide(L)'
;MWQCLCVFLSSINCIFAQYLRGKQRIKQFAFSGVVSAVSLLALTVVFTIVLKMGVTGWVFAYSISKVIELIYLLMADHNYRDVSWKEYDRGYLKEFMKYSLPLMPTTIMWWVMNLSDRYVLAGILGVAATGIYAVAAKIPSILSLFENIF
;
A
#
# COMPACT_ATOMS: atom_id res chain seq x y z
N MET A 1 -6.23 -17.45 -5.16
CA MET A 1 -4.79 -17.66 -4.96
C MET A 1 -3.95 -16.47 -5.42
N TRP A 2 -4.20 -15.90 -6.60
CA TRP A 2 -3.41 -14.75 -7.11
C TRP A 2 -3.44 -13.51 -6.21
N GLN A 3 -4.57 -13.20 -5.59
CA GLN A 3 -4.69 -12.09 -4.64
C GLN A 3 -3.82 -12.25 -3.39
N CYS A 4 -3.59 -13.47 -2.91
CA CYS A 4 -2.70 -13.71 -1.77
C CYS A 4 -1.24 -13.34 -2.10
N LEU A 5 -0.80 -13.64 -3.34
CA LEU A 5 0.51 -13.23 -3.83
C LEU A 5 0.64 -11.70 -3.89
N CYS A 6 -0.41 -11.01 -4.35
CA CYS A 6 -0.43 -9.54 -4.39
C CYS A 6 -0.31 -8.94 -2.99
N VAL A 7 -1.04 -9.48 -2.00
CA VAL A 7 -0.98 -9.02 -0.62
C VAL A 7 0.41 -9.25 -0.03
N PHE A 8 0.99 -10.43 -0.27
CA PHE A 8 2.34 -10.75 0.20
C PHE A 8 3.39 -9.80 -0.39
N LEU A 9 3.33 -9.57 -1.70
CA LEU A 9 4.24 -8.63 -2.39
C LEU A 9 4.07 -7.20 -1.86
N SER A 10 2.82 -6.76 -1.66
CA SER A 10 2.52 -5.45 -1.11
C SER A 10 3.04 -5.28 0.33
N SER A 11 2.96 -6.33 1.15
CA SER A 11 3.50 -6.33 2.52
C SER A 11 5.02 -6.18 2.52
N ILE A 12 5.71 -6.89 1.64
CA ILE A 12 7.17 -6.77 1.48
C ILE A 12 7.55 -5.35 1.06
N ASN A 13 6.87 -4.80 0.05
CA ASN A 13 7.11 -3.43 -0.40
C ASN A 13 6.90 -2.42 0.73
N CYS A 14 5.86 -2.59 1.54
CA CYS A 14 5.58 -1.73 2.68
C CYS A 14 6.74 -1.75 3.70
N ILE A 15 7.29 -2.92 4.00
CA ILE A 15 8.42 -3.06 4.94
C ILE A 15 9.65 -2.33 4.39
N PHE A 16 10.02 -2.55 3.12
CA PHE A 16 11.16 -1.90 2.50
C PHE A 16 10.98 -0.37 2.38
N ALA A 17 9.79 0.08 2.06
CA ALA A 17 9.47 1.50 2.00
C ALA A 17 9.63 2.17 3.38
N GLN A 18 9.14 1.55 4.46
CA GLN A 18 9.30 2.05 5.82
C GLN A 18 10.77 2.00 6.29
N TYR A 19 11.53 0.99 5.87
CA TYR A 19 12.96 0.92 6.15
C TYR A 19 13.74 2.08 5.52
N LEU A 20 13.47 2.42 4.26
CA LEU A 20 14.06 3.60 3.59
C LEU A 20 13.68 4.91 4.29
N ARG A 21 12.43 5.00 4.76
CA ARG A 21 11.95 6.16 5.54
C ARG A 21 12.70 6.27 6.87
N GLY A 22 12.94 5.16 7.56
CA GLY A 22 13.74 5.10 8.80
C GLY A 22 15.20 5.52 8.59
N LYS A 23 15.79 5.20 7.44
CA LYS A 23 17.13 5.66 7.03
C LYS A 23 17.19 7.14 6.62
N GLN A 24 16.09 7.89 6.76
CA GLN A 24 15.95 9.29 6.33
C GLN A 24 16.23 9.53 4.83
N ARG A 25 16.17 8.49 4.01
CA ARG A 25 16.29 8.59 2.55
C ARG A 25 14.94 8.94 1.91
N ILE A 26 14.37 10.06 2.35
CA ILE A 26 13.01 10.52 1.97
C ILE A 26 12.87 10.69 0.46
N LYS A 27 13.92 11.15 -0.23
CA LYS A 27 13.90 11.31 -1.69
C LYS A 27 13.68 9.98 -2.42
N GLN A 28 14.37 8.91 -2.00
CA GLN A 28 14.22 7.59 -2.61
C GLN A 28 12.86 6.96 -2.30
N PHE A 29 12.36 7.18 -1.08
CA PHE A 29 11.00 6.80 -0.69
C PHE A 29 9.93 7.52 -1.53
N ALA A 30 10.04 8.84 -1.70
CA ALA A 30 9.10 9.59 -2.54
C ALA A 30 9.15 9.14 -4.00
N PHE A 31 10.35 8.90 -4.54
CA PHE A 31 10.52 8.45 -5.91
C PHE A 31 9.97 7.04 -6.14
N SER A 32 10.07 6.13 -5.16
CA SER A 32 9.45 4.80 -5.26
C SER A 32 7.93 4.88 -5.40
N GLY A 33 7.28 5.81 -4.69
CA GLY A 33 5.85 6.09 -4.83
C GLY A 33 5.48 6.57 -6.23
N VAL A 34 6.28 7.46 -6.82
CA VAL A 34 6.06 7.95 -8.20
C VAL A 34 6.23 6.79 -9.20
N VAL A 35 7.29 5.99 -9.07
CA VAL A 35 7.52 4.81 -9.92
C VAL A 35 6.35 3.83 -9.84
N SER A 36 5.87 3.54 -8.64
CA SER A 36 4.71 2.67 -8.41
C SER A 36 3.45 3.22 -9.09
N ALA A 37 3.15 4.52 -8.93
CA ALA A 37 1.97 5.15 -9.51
C ALA A 37 2.02 5.16 -11.04
N VAL A 38 3.15 5.57 -11.63
CA VAL A 38 3.33 5.62 -13.09
C VAL A 38 3.26 4.21 -13.69
N SER A 39 3.93 3.24 -13.08
CA SER A 39 3.90 1.85 -13.53
C SER A 39 2.48 1.27 -13.45
N LEU A 40 1.76 1.55 -12.37
CA LEU A 40 0.38 1.09 -12.21
C LEU A 40 -0.54 1.70 -13.25
N LEU A 41 -0.45 3.00 -13.49
CA LEU A 41 -1.25 3.68 -14.51
C LEU A 41 -0.97 3.13 -15.91
N ALA A 42 0.29 3.06 -16.30
CA ALA A 42 0.69 2.57 -17.61
C ALA A 42 0.21 1.11 -17.84
N LEU A 43 0.46 0.24 -16.89
CA LEU A 43 0.05 -1.16 -16.97
C LEU A 43 -1.49 -1.32 -16.95
N THR A 44 -2.19 -0.52 -16.15
CA THR A 44 -3.66 -0.56 -16.12
C THR A 44 -4.24 -0.17 -17.46
N VAL A 45 -3.72 0.91 -18.08
CA VAL A 45 -4.16 1.34 -19.44
C VAL A 45 -3.91 0.23 -20.45
N VAL A 46 -2.71 -0.36 -20.46
CA VAL A 46 -2.36 -1.44 -21.40
C VAL A 46 -3.26 -2.66 -21.20
N PHE A 47 -3.39 -3.17 -19.97
CA PHE A 47 -4.16 -4.40 -19.73
C PHE A 47 -5.67 -4.20 -19.85
N THR A 48 -6.19 -3.03 -19.49
CA THR A 48 -7.65 -2.77 -19.52
C THR A 48 -8.09 -2.31 -20.90
N ILE A 49 -7.37 -1.40 -21.56
CA ILE A 49 -7.76 -0.81 -22.83
C ILE A 49 -7.28 -1.62 -24.01
N VAL A 50 -5.99 -2.00 -24.06
CA VAL A 50 -5.40 -2.70 -25.20
C VAL A 50 -5.78 -4.17 -25.20
N LEU A 51 -5.61 -4.87 -24.08
CA LEU A 51 -5.89 -6.31 -23.95
C LEU A 51 -7.36 -6.62 -23.59
N LYS A 52 -8.17 -5.61 -23.23
CA LYS A 52 -9.59 -5.73 -22.89
C LYS A 52 -9.90 -6.81 -21.84
N MET A 53 -8.95 -7.06 -20.94
CA MET A 53 -9.06 -8.11 -19.91
C MET A 53 -9.96 -7.72 -18.73
N GLY A 54 -10.52 -6.51 -18.70
CA GLY A 54 -11.43 -6.05 -17.64
C GLY A 54 -10.78 -6.08 -16.25
N VAL A 55 -11.52 -6.61 -15.26
CA VAL A 55 -11.09 -6.64 -13.85
C VAL A 55 -9.84 -7.51 -13.64
N THR A 56 -9.70 -8.60 -14.38
CA THR A 56 -8.52 -9.47 -14.31
C THR A 56 -7.26 -8.76 -14.76
N GLY A 57 -7.37 -7.92 -15.79
CA GLY A 57 -6.26 -7.08 -16.26
C GLY A 57 -5.75 -6.10 -15.19
N TRP A 58 -6.65 -5.54 -14.40
CA TRP A 58 -6.28 -4.67 -13.29
C TRP A 58 -5.47 -5.40 -12.21
N VAL A 59 -5.84 -6.63 -11.85
CA VAL A 59 -5.12 -7.45 -10.86
C VAL A 59 -3.71 -7.78 -11.36
N PHE A 60 -3.55 -8.11 -12.64
CA PHE A 60 -2.24 -8.33 -13.24
C PHE A 60 -1.38 -7.07 -13.28
N ALA A 61 -1.97 -5.93 -13.69
CA ALA A 61 -1.29 -4.64 -13.70
C ALA A 61 -0.78 -4.27 -12.29
N TYR A 62 -1.61 -4.46 -11.27
CA TYR A 62 -1.24 -4.22 -9.88
C TYR A 62 -0.08 -5.09 -9.43
N SER A 63 -0.12 -6.40 -9.72
CA SER A 63 0.94 -7.35 -9.34
C SER A 63 2.27 -7.00 -9.98
N ILE A 64 2.28 -6.70 -11.27
CA ILE A 64 3.50 -6.33 -12.01
C ILE A 64 4.05 -4.99 -11.51
N SER A 65 3.17 -4.01 -11.25
CA SER A 65 3.57 -2.72 -10.68
C SER A 65 4.27 -2.90 -9.32
N LYS A 66 3.77 -3.81 -8.48
CA LYS A 66 4.40 -4.10 -7.18
C LYS A 66 5.75 -4.80 -7.30
N VAL A 67 5.94 -5.61 -8.33
CA VAL A 67 7.26 -6.20 -8.64
C VAL A 67 8.24 -5.13 -9.10
N ILE A 68 7.82 -4.22 -9.97
CA ILE A 68 8.66 -3.11 -10.44
C ILE A 68 9.07 -2.21 -9.27
N GLU A 69 8.13 -1.88 -8.39
CA GLU A 69 8.40 -1.11 -7.17
C GLU A 69 9.41 -1.80 -6.27
N LEU A 70 9.28 -3.12 -6.07
CA LEU A 70 10.22 -3.91 -5.27
C LEU A 70 11.63 -3.90 -5.87
N ILE A 71 11.74 -4.10 -7.18
CA ILE A 71 13.03 -4.06 -7.89
C ILE A 71 13.68 -2.68 -7.71
N TYR A 72 12.89 -1.61 -7.87
CA TYR A 72 13.38 -0.26 -7.66
C TYR A 72 13.87 -0.04 -6.22
N LEU A 73 13.11 -0.48 -5.21
CA LEU A 73 13.48 -0.37 -3.80
C LEU A 73 14.78 -1.12 -3.48
N LEU A 74 14.97 -2.31 -4.04
CA LEU A 74 16.19 -3.10 -3.90
C LEU A 74 17.39 -2.45 -4.59
N MET A 75 17.19 -1.81 -5.74
CA MET A 75 18.26 -1.08 -6.45
C MET A 75 18.61 0.24 -5.76
N ALA A 76 17.62 0.93 -5.19
CA ALA A 76 17.80 2.19 -4.47
C ALA A 76 18.57 2.00 -3.16
N ASP A 77 18.41 0.86 -2.52
CA ASP A 77 19.16 0.50 -1.31
C ASP A 77 20.37 -0.38 -1.69
N HIS A 78 21.42 0.25 -2.22
CA HIS A 78 22.68 -0.42 -2.55
C HIS A 78 23.36 -1.07 -1.32
N ASN A 79 22.85 -0.81 -0.11
CA ASN A 79 23.40 -1.24 1.18
C ASN A 79 22.53 -2.30 1.89
N TYR A 80 21.72 -3.10 1.16
CA TYR A 80 21.00 -4.25 1.75
C TYR A 80 21.94 -5.31 2.35
N ARG A 81 23.26 -5.23 2.07
CA ARG A 81 24.31 -6.06 2.68
C ARG A 81 24.56 -5.73 4.15
N ASP A 82 24.12 -4.58 4.64
CA ASP A 82 24.28 -4.18 6.05
C ASP A 82 23.25 -4.84 6.98
N VAL A 83 22.28 -5.56 6.44
CA VAL A 83 21.35 -6.37 7.25
C VAL A 83 22.07 -7.62 7.73
N SER A 84 22.78 -7.50 8.85
CA SER A 84 23.47 -8.61 9.49
C SER A 84 22.51 -9.34 10.43
N TRP A 85 22.23 -10.60 10.15
CA TRP A 85 21.47 -11.46 11.04
C TRP A 85 22.14 -11.65 12.42
N LYS A 86 23.43 -11.25 12.55
CA LYS A 86 24.19 -11.31 13.81
C LYS A 86 23.81 -10.22 14.81
N GLU A 87 23.17 -9.14 14.35
CA GLU A 87 22.75 -8.01 15.20
C GLU A 87 21.31 -8.18 15.73
N TYR A 88 20.74 -9.40 15.61
CA TYR A 88 19.44 -9.72 16.19
C TYR A 88 19.49 -9.67 17.71
N ASP A 89 19.02 -8.58 18.28
CA ASP A 89 18.86 -8.42 19.73
C ASP A 89 17.38 -8.59 20.12
N ARG A 90 17.14 -9.60 20.98
CA ARG A 90 15.80 -9.87 21.52
C ARG A 90 15.26 -8.71 22.38
N GLY A 91 16.13 -7.87 22.93
CA GLY A 91 15.75 -6.70 23.71
C GLY A 91 14.99 -5.70 22.85
N TYR A 92 15.56 -5.31 21.70
CA TYR A 92 14.92 -4.40 20.74
C TYR A 92 13.62 -4.98 20.17
N LEU A 93 13.57 -6.27 19.89
CA LEU A 93 12.34 -6.91 19.42
C LEU A 93 11.21 -6.82 20.44
N LYS A 94 11.52 -7.06 21.72
CA LYS A 94 10.53 -6.98 22.80
C LYS A 94 10.02 -5.55 23.01
N GLU A 95 10.89 -4.57 22.93
CA GLU A 95 10.55 -3.16 23.02
C GLU A 95 9.68 -2.72 21.85
N PHE A 96 10.05 -3.11 20.62
CA PHE A 96 9.28 -2.87 19.42
C PHE A 96 7.89 -3.51 19.48
N MET A 97 7.79 -4.77 19.91
CA MET A 97 6.52 -5.47 20.12
C MET A 97 5.65 -4.76 21.16
N LYS A 98 6.23 -4.32 22.27
CA LYS A 98 5.52 -3.60 23.34
C LYS A 98 4.93 -2.28 22.84
N TYR A 99 5.61 -1.62 21.92
CA TYR A 99 5.12 -0.38 21.28
C TYR A 99 4.08 -0.67 20.19
N SER A 100 4.31 -1.66 19.34
CA SER A 100 3.46 -1.94 18.18
C SER A 100 2.15 -2.63 18.55
N LEU A 101 2.15 -3.48 19.59
CA LEU A 101 0.95 -4.22 20.00
C LEU A 101 -0.24 -3.32 20.38
N PRO A 102 -0.07 -2.25 21.17
CA PRO A 102 -1.18 -1.34 21.47
C PRO A 102 -1.61 -0.47 20.29
N LEU A 103 -0.79 -0.33 19.24
CA LEU A 103 -1.18 0.39 18.02
C LEU A 103 -2.05 -0.45 17.07
N MET A 104 -1.96 -1.78 17.13
CA MET A 104 -2.77 -2.66 16.26
C MET A 104 -4.28 -2.44 16.39
N PRO A 105 -4.87 -2.38 17.60
CA PRO A 105 -6.30 -2.11 17.75
C PRO A 105 -6.73 -0.79 17.12
N THR A 106 -5.92 0.26 17.23
CA THR A 106 -6.21 1.56 16.62
C THR A 106 -6.32 1.47 15.11
N THR A 107 -5.41 0.73 14.48
CA THR A 107 -5.43 0.52 13.02
C THR A 107 -6.66 -0.28 12.59
N ILE A 108 -7.04 -1.30 13.37
CA ILE A 108 -8.25 -2.11 13.11
C ILE A 108 -9.51 -1.24 13.27
N MET A 109 -9.59 -0.43 14.33
CA MET A 109 -10.73 0.48 14.53
C MET A 109 -10.86 1.48 13.38
N TRP A 110 -9.76 2.05 12.92
CA TRP A 110 -9.75 2.96 11.78
C TRP A 110 -10.24 2.28 10.50
N TRP A 111 -9.81 1.04 10.27
CA TRP A 111 -10.26 0.22 9.15
C TRP A 111 -11.77 -0.09 9.24
N VAL A 112 -12.26 -0.52 10.41
CA VAL A 112 -13.68 -0.79 10.65
C VAL A 112 -14.51 0.47 10.40
N MET A 113 -14.07 1.64 10.90
CA MET A 113 -14.76 2.91 10.70
C MET A 113 -14.90 3.27 9.22
N ASN A 114 -13.83 3.11 8.44
CA ASN A 114 -13.86 3.39 6.99
C ASN A 114 -14.70 2.40 6.18
N LEU A 115 -14.86 1.16 6.66
CA LEU A 115 -15.65 0.13 5.97
C LEU A 115 -17.12 0.16 6.39
N SER A 116 -17.43 0.49 7.65
CA SER A 116 -18.77 0.47 8.21
C SER A 116 -19.74 1.33 7.39
N ASP A 117 -19.31 2.51 6.97
CA ASP A 117 -20.12 3.42 6.16
C ASP A 117 -20.61 2.74 4.86
N ARG A 118 -19.74 1.98 4.22
CA ARG A 118 -20.07 1.28 2.97
C ARG A 118 -21.02 0.12 3.18
N TYR A 119 -20.86 -0.63 4.28
CA TYR A 119 -21.77 -1.73 4.61
C TYR A 119 -23.15 -1.25 5.00
N VAL A 120 -23.22 -0.18 5.78
CA VAL A 120 -24.49 0.45 6.17
C VAL A 120 -25.22 0.99 4.93
N LEU A 121 -24.52 1.71 4.07
CA LEU A 121 -25.10 2.22 2.82
C LEU A 121 -25.55 1.11 1.89
N ALA A 122 -24.76 0.05 1.75
CA ALA A 122 -25.13 -1.09 0.91
C ALA A 122 -26.39 -1.82 1.43
N GLY A 123 -26.54 -1.92 2.76
CA GLY A 123 -27.68 -2.55 3.40
C GLY A 123 -28.97 -1.73 3.32
N ILE A 124 -28.88 -0.41 3.38
CA ILE A 124 -30.05 0.48 3.41
C ILE A 124 -30.45 0.98 2.02
N LEU A 125 -29.49 1.43 1.21
CA LEU A 125 -29.72 2.11 -0.07
C LEU A 125 -29.31 1.27 -1.30
N GLY A 126 -28.71 0.11 -1.07
CA GLY A 126 -28.27 -0.80 -2.12
C GLY A 126 -26.90 -0.46 -2.71
N VAL A 127 -26.41 -1.39 -3.55
CA VAL A 127 -25.05 -1.38 -4.11
C VAL A 127 -24.79 -0.18 -5.04
N ALA A 128 -25.83 0.30 -5.77
CA ALA A 128 -25.69 1.43 -6.67
C ALA A 128 -25.38 2.74 -5.91
N ALA A 129 -26.07 2.99 -4.80
CA ALA A 129 -25.83 4.15 -3.94
C ALA A 129 -24.45 4.09 -3.29
N THR A 130 -23.99 2.89 -2.89
CA THR A 130 -22.64 2.67 -2.37
C THR A 130 -21.56 3.02 -3.40
N GLY A 131 -21.83 2.73 -4.69
CA GLY A 131 -20.91 3.10 -5.78
C GLY A 131 -20.77 4.62 -5.93
N ILE A 132 -21.87 5.36 -5.88
CA ILE A 132 -21.86 6.84 -5.95
C ILE A 132 -21.12 7.41 -4.72
N TYR A 133 -21.40 6.89 -3.54
CA TYR A 133 -20.71 7.29 -2.31
C TYR A 133 -19.19 7.06 -2.40
N ALA A 134 -18.76 5.91 -2.94
CA ALA A 134 -17.35 5.59 -3.09
C ALA A 134 -16.62 6.59 -4.02
N VAL A 135 -17.30 7.11 -5.04
CA VAL A 135 -16.75 8.17 -5.91
C VAL A 135 -16.72 9.50 -5.17
N ALA A 136 -17.79 9.85 -4.47
CA ALA A 136 -17.88 11.10 -3.69
C ALA A 136 -16.81 11.15 -2.57
N ALA A 137 -16.52 10.02 -1.93
CA ALA A 137 -15.49 9.89 -0.89
C ALA A 137 -14.06 10.10 -1.42
N LYS A 138 -13.85 10.12 -2.74
CA LYS A 138 -12.56 10.48 -3.35
C LYS A 138 -12.23 11.97 -3.20
N ILE A 139 -13.24 12.83 -3.12
CA ILE A 139 -13.04 14.29 -2.99
C ILE A 139 -12.39 14.64 -1.64
N PRO A 140 -12.90 14.20 -0.48
CA PRO A 140 -12.23 14.40 0.80
C PRO A 140 -10.85 13.77 0.88
N SER A 141 -10.61 12.63 0.18
CA SER A 141 -9.29 11.98 0.20
C SER A 141 -8.18 12.84 -0.44
N ILE A 142 -8.53 13.81 -1.29
CA ILE A 142 -7.57 14.80 -1.81
C ILE A 142 -7.15 15.77 -0.70
N LEU A 143 -8.06 16.16 0.19
CA LEU A 143 -7.72 16.99 1.36
C LEU A 143 -6.76 16.26 2.31
N SER A 144 -6.96 14.97 2.52
CA SER A 144 -6.07 14.18 3.39
C SER A 144 -4.64 14.06 2.82
N LEU A 145 -4.45 14.22 1.52
CA LEU A 145 -3.10 14.33 0.94
C LEU A 145 -2.38 15.61 1.42
N PHE A 146 -3.10 16.72 1.53
CA PHE A 146 -2.53 17.95 2.05
C PHE A 146 -2.19 17.84 3.55
N GLU A 147 -3.05 17.20 4.35
CA GLU A 147 -2.76 16.93 5.76
C GLU A 147 -1.51 16.06 5.97
N ASN A 148 -1.24 15.11 5.08
CA ASN A 148 -0.07 14.24 5.17
C ASN A 148 1.24 14.93 4.72
N ILE A 149 1.15 16.08 4.04
CA ILE A 149 2.30 16.84 3.57
C ILE A 149 2.76 17.87 4.64
N PHE A 150 1.85 18.37 5.44
CA PHE A 150 2.12 19.33 6.52
C PHE A 150 2.22 18.63 7.88
#